data_4709301eb5242b144ce87322a1344e0f
#
_entry.id   4709301eb5242b144ce87322a1344e0f
#
_cell.length_a   1.000
_cell.length_b   1.000
_cell.length_c   1.000
_cell.angle_alpha   90.00
_cell.angle_beta   90.00
_cell.angle_gamma   90.00
#
_symmetry.space_group_name_H-M   'P 1'
#
loop_
_entity.id
_entity.type
_entity.pdbx_description
1 polymer ?
#
loop_
_entity_poly.entity_id
_entity_poly.type
_entity_poly.pdbx_seq_one_letter_code
_entity_poly.pdbx_strand_id
1 'polypeptide(L)'
;MSLDGLKNAVRASRNLVCLLGRGVSLDTGCDAYGGDEFAYDVEQKYGSSPEEIFSSSCLNTRPRKFFEYYRAEILEKRGQPNACHDVLARLEQEGKLRAIITRGIFGLAKRGGCRNVISLHGTIYDNYCTHCGEKYSIDYMMKGNPIPFCEKCGAIVRPGIVLGGEMLDNNKVTEAARFIS
;
A
#
# COMPACT_ATOMS: atom_id res chain seq x y z
N MET A 1 -26.37 8.55 -8.33
CA MET A 1 -26.05 10.00 -8.31
C MET A 1 -25.57 10.37 -9.71
N SER A 2 -26.12 11.41 -10.33
CA SER A 2 -25.64 11.89 -11.63
C SER A 2 -24.25 12.54 -11.49
N LEU A 3 -23.50 12.64 -12.60
CA LEU A 3 -22.18 13.32 -12.62
C LEU A 3 -22.30 14.78 -12.15
N ASP A 4 -23.36 15.48 -12.55
CA ASP A 4 -23.60 16.87 -12.11
C ASP A 4 -23.95 16.95 -10.63
N GLY A 5 -24.68 15.98 -10.10
CA GLY A 5 -24.92 15.88 -8.67
C GLY A 5 -23.60 15.70 -7.88
N LEU A 6 -22.69 14.87 -8.36
CA LEU A 6 -21.35 14.70 -7.75
C LEU A 6 -20.54 16.00 -7.81
N LYS A 7 -20.47 16.66 -8.98
CA LYS A 7 -19.78 17.96 -9.14
C LYS A 7 -20.31 19.01 -8.17
N ASN A 8 -21.63 19.11 -8.03
CA ASN A 8 -22.25 20.07 -7.13
C ASN A 8 -21.96 19.75 -5.65
N ALA A 9 -22.00 18.47 -5.28
CA ALA A 9 -21.64 18.04 -3.93
C ALA A 9 -20.18 18.36 -3.59
N VAL A 10 -19.25 18.08 -4.50
CA VAL A 10 -17.82 18.40 -4.34
C VAL A 10 -17.63 19.93 -4.21
N ARG A 11 -18.30 20.73 -5.06
CA ARG A 11 -18.22 22.20 -5.01
C ARG A 11 -18.75 22.77 -3.71
N ALA A 12 -19.87 22.26 -3.21
CA ALA A 12 -20.53 22.72 -1.98
C ALA A 12 -19.84 22.23 -0.71
N SER A 13 -19.05 21.16 -0.78
CA SER A 13 -18.38 20.57 0.39
C SER A 13 -17.39 21.53 1.02
N ARG A 14 -17.44 21.60 2.36
CA ARG A 14 -16.46 22.30 3.20
C ARG A 14 -15.42 21.34 3.82
N ASN A 15 -15.74 20.07 3.85
CA ASN A 15 -14.87 19.01 4.35
C ASN A 15 -14.94 17.81 3.39
N LEU A 16 -14.08 17.79 2.37
CA LEU A 16 -13.98 16.69 1.42
C LEU A 16 -12.85 15.76 1.85
N VAL A 17 -13.19 14.50 2.09
CA VAL A 17 -12.24 13.43 2.36
C VAL A 17 -12.45 12.33 1.31
N CYS A 18 -11.37 11.75 0.80
CA CYS A 18 -11.45 10.68 -0.16
C CYS A 18 -11.00 9.35 0.46
N LEU A 19 -11.86 8.34 0.40
CA LEU A 19 -11.52 6.97 0.79
C LEU A 19 -11.20 6.17 -0.46
N LEU A 20 -9.93 5.76 -0.61
CA LEU A 20 -9.47 4.96 -1.75
C LEU A 20 -9.46 3.47 -1.40
N GLY A 21 -10.26 2.72 -2.13
CA GLY A 21 -10.29 1.26 -2.08
C GLY A 21 -9.45 0.62 -3.19
N ARG A 22 -9.59 -0.70 -3.32
CA ARG A 22 -8.89 -1.54 -4.31
C ARG A 22 -9.17 -1.13 -5.77
N GLY A 23 -10.40 -0.68 -6.08
CA GLY A 23 -10.81 -0.35 -7.44
C GLY A 23 -9.91 0.66 -8.14
N VAL A 24 -9.39 1.65 -7.40
CA VAL A 24 -8.45 2.66 -7.96
C VAL A 24 -7.11 2.03 -8.35
N SER A 25 -6.71 0.95 -7.70
CA SER A 25 -5.44 0.28 -7.99
C SER A 25 -5.52 -0.60 -9.24
N LEU A 26 -6.69 -1.17 -9.56
CA LEU A 26 -6.86 -2.06 -10.72
C LEU A 26 -6.51 -1.34 -12.04
N ASP A 27 -6.96 -0.10 -12.21
CA ASP A 27 -6.68 0.71 -13.41
C ASP A 27 -5.24 1.23 -13.50
N THR A 28 -4.39 0.89 -12.54
CA THR A 28 -2.99 1.34 -12.46
C THR A 28 -1.98 0.25 -12.79
N GLY A 29 -2.44 -0.96 -13.13
CA GLY A 29 -1.60 -2.13 -13.34
C GLY A 29 -1.12 -2.81 -12.05
N CYS A 30 -1.76 -2.49 -10.91
CA CYS A 30 -1.50 -3.18 -9.63
C CYS A 30 -2.39 -4.43 -9.52
N ASP A 31 -2.01 -5.53 -10.15
CA ASP A 31 -2.77 -6.79 -10.11
C ASP A 31 -2.54 -7.64 -8.84
N ALA A 32 -1.83 -7.08 -7.88
CA ALA A 32 -1.32 -7.80 -6.72
C ALA A 32 -2.37 -8.46 -5.79
N TYR A 33 -3.65 -8.28 -6.06
CA TYR A 33 -4.74 -8.91 -5.34
C TYR A 33 -5.88 -9.24 -6.30
N GLY A 34 -5.55 -10.01 -7.36
CA GLY A 34 -6.50 -10.52 -8.35
C GLY A 34 -7.64 -11.32 -7.74
N GLY A 35 -8.56 -11.79 -8.56
CA GLY A 35 -9.63 -12.70 -8.16
C GLY A 35 -9.15 -14.14 -7.96
N ASP A 36 -10.07 -15.07 -8.03
CA ASP A 36 -9.83 -16.51 -7.78
C ASP A 36 -8.76 -17.09 -8.72
N GLU A 37 -8.68 -16.63 -9.97
CA GLU A 37 -7.67 -17.03 -10.95
C GLU A 37 -6.24 -16.68 -10.47
N PHE A 38 -6.03 -15.46 -9.95
CA PHE A 38 -4.75 -15.07 -9.38
C PHE A 38 -4.37 -15.93 -8.16
N ALA A 39 -5.32 -16.23 -7.29
CA ALA A 39 -5.08 -17.07 -6.13
C ALA A 39 -4.64 -18.48 -6.56
N TYR A 40 -5.31 -19.05 -7.56
CA TYR A 40 -4.96 -20.35 -8.12
C TYR A 40 -3.55 -20.37 -8.71
N ASP A 41 -3.17 -19.37 -9.51
CA ASP A 41 -1.84 -19.26 -10.10
C ASP A 41 -0.74 -19.14 -9.04
N VAL A 42 -0.99 -18.38 -7.99
CA VAL A 42 -0.07 -18.25 -6.85
C VAL A 42 0.08 -19.58 -6.11
N GLU A 43 -1.01 -20.30 -5.88
CA GLU A 43 -0.95 -21.62 -5.24
C GLU A 43 -0.17 -22.63 -6.08
N GLN A 44 -0.36 -22.64 -7.40
CA GLN A 44 0.41 -23.49 -8.31
C GLN A 44 1.90 -23.14 -8.30
N LYS A 45 2.23 -21.86 -8.29
CA LYS A 45 3.62 -21.38 -8.37
C LYS A 45 4.37 -21.51 -7.04
N TYR A 46 3.73 -21.20 -5.94
CA TYR A 46 4.37 -21.11 -4.62
C TYR A 46 3.94 -22.20 -3.63
N GLY A 47 2.95 -23.02 -3.96
CA GLY A 47 2.45 -24.10 -3.10
C GLY A 47 1.77 -23.60 -1.81
N SER A 48 1.21 -22.39 -1.81
CA SER A 48 0.45 -21.78 -0.71
C SER A 48 -0.38 -20.61 -1.23
N SER A 49 -1.49 -20.29 -0.55
CA SER A 49 -2.34 -19.17 -0.95
C SER A 49 -1.64 -17.81 -0.78
N PRO A 50 -2.07 -16.78 -1.53
CA PRO A 50 -1.56 -15.41 -1.37
C PRO A 50 -1.64 -14.91 0.07
N GLU A 51 -2.74 -15.19 0.77
CA GLU A 51 -2.98 -14.77 2.15
C GLU A 51 -2.02 -15.46 3.12
N GLU A 52 -1.73 -16.74 2.90
CA GLU A 52 -0.77 -17.48 3.72
C GLU A 52 0.65 -16.93 3.53
N ILE A 53 1.06 -16.67 2.28
CA ILE A 53 2.40 -16.17 1.98
C ILE A 53 2.55 -14.72 2.44
N PHE A 54 1.54 -13.86 2.21
CA PHE A 54 1.58 -12.45 2.55
C PHE A 54 1.16 -12.19 4.00
N SER A 55 1.79 -12.91 4.91
CA SER A 55 1.50 -12.89 6.35
C SER A 55 2.76 -12.70 7.19
N SER A 56 2.58 -12.20 8.41
CA SER A 56 3.65 -12.10 9.41
C SER A 56 4.23 -13.47 9.79
N SER A 57 3.39 -14.49 9.82
CA SER A 57 3.81 -15.87 10.06
C SER A 57 4.78 -16.37 9.00
N CYS A 58 4.45 -16.16 7.71
CA CYS A 58 5.34 -16.56 6.61
C CYS A 58 6.66 -15.77 6.61
N LEU A 59 6.61 -14.46 6.86
CA LEU A 59 7.82 -13.64 6.98
C LEU A 59 8.76 -14.16 8.07
N ASN A 60 8.24 -14.58 9.21
CA ASN A 60 9.04 -15.02 10.34
C ASN A 60 9.54 -16.46 10.22
N THR A 61 8.76 -17.35 9.60
CA THR A 61 9.08 -18.79 9.56
C THR A 61 9.67 -19.24 8.23
N ARG A 62 9.28 -18.58 7.13
CA ARG A 62 9.69 -18.90 5.75
C ARG A 62 10.07 -17.64 4.97
N PRO A 63 11.04 -16.82 5.46
CA PRO A 63 11.34 -15.51 4.88
C PRO A 63 11.74 -15.57 3.41
N ARG A 64 12.46 -16.60 2.97
CA ARG A 64 12.82 -16.77 1.55
C ARG A 64 11.57 -16.82 0.67
N LYS A 65 10.57 -17.63 1.02
CA LYS A 65 9.30 -17.75 0.29
C LYS A 65 8.53 -16.44 0.29
N PHE A 66 8.48 -15.76 1.44
CA PHE A 66 7.85 -14.45 1.56
C PHE A 66 8.49 -13.43 0.61
N PHE A 67 9.82 -13.28 0.60
CA PHE A 67 10.48 -12.28 -0.24
C PHE A 67 10.49 -12.63 -1.72
N GLU A 68 10.50 -13.89 -2.10
CA GLU A 68 10.32 -14.33 -3.47
C GLU A 68 8.95 -13.89 -4.02
N TYR A 69 7.88 -14.20 -3.30
CA TYR A 69 6.53 -13.75 -3.61
C TYR A 69 6.42 -12.21 -3.60
N TYR A 70 6.92 -11.58 -2.54
CA TYR A 70 6.84 -10.12 -2.36
C TYR A 70 7.48 -9.36 -3.51
N ARG A 71 8.62 -9.80 -4.01
CA ARG A 71 9.28 -9.17 -5.17
C ARG A 71 8.49 -9.37 -6.44
N ALA A 72 8.17 -10.61 -6.79
CA ALA A 72 7.54 -10.94 -8.07
C ALA A 72 6.09 -10.44 -8.16
N GLU A 73 5.30 -10.61 -7.10
CA GLU A 73 3.86 -10.36 -7.17
C GLU A 73 3.46 -8.98 -6.60
N ILE A 74 4.30 -8.36 -5.77
CA ILE A 74 4.00 -7.07 -5.15
C ILE A 74 4.89 -5.95 -5.72
N LEU A 75 6.22 -6.07 -5.61
CA LEU A 75 7.12 -4.97 -5.98
C LEU A 75 7.20 -4.74 -7.49
N GLU A 76 7.22 -5.80 -8.29
CA GLU A 76 7.24 -5.70 -9.76
C GLU A 76 5.92 -5.18 -10.31
N LYS A 77 4.79 -5.53 -9.67
CA LYS A 77 3.42 -5.14 -10.07
C LYS A 77 2.91 -3.88 -9.37
N ARG A 78 3.78 -2.99 -8.91
CA ARG A 78 3.40 -1.80 -8.12
C ARG A 78 2.66 -0.70 -8.87
N GLY A 79 2.45 -0.85 -10.17
CA GLY A 79 1.69 0.06 -11.01
C GLY A 79 2.17 1.51 -11.02
N GLN A 80 1.42 2.37 -11.72
CA GLN A 80 1.68 3.81 -11.80
C GLN A 80 0.42 4.61 -11.43
N PRO A 81 0.55 5.82 -10.85
CA PRO A 81 -0.59 6.72 -10.67
C PRO A 81 -1.32 6.98 -12.00
N ASN A 82 -2.61 7.19 -11.94
CA ASN A 82 -3.48 7.46 -13.08
C ASN A 82 -4.19 8.80 -12.92
N ALA A 83 -5.03 9.18 -13.90
CA ALA A 83 -5.77 10.44 -13.92
C ALA A 83 -6.62 10.68 -12.63
N CYS A 84 -7.09 9.62 -11.96
CA CYS A 84 -7.80 9.76 -10.69
C CYS A 84 -6.89 10.41 -9.64
N HIS A 85 -5.64 9.97 -9.54
CA HIS A 85 -4.67 10.51 -8.59
C HIS A 85 -4.30 11.97 -8.92
N ASP A 86 -4.20 12.32 -10.22
CA ASP A 86 -3.97 13.70 -10.65
C ASP A 86 -5.11 14.63 -10.25
N VAL A 87 -6.35 14.18 -10.39
CA VAL A 87 -7.54 14.94 -9.96
C VAL A 87 -7.55 15.13 -8.45
N LEU A 88 -7.23 14.09 -7.68
CA LEU A 88 -7.16 14.19 -6.23
C LEU A 88 -6.07 15.16 -5.77
N ALA A 89 -4.90 15.13 -6.41
CA ALA A 89 -3.81 16.08 -6.14
C ALA A 89 -4.20 17.52 -6.43
N ARG A 90 -4.93 17.78 -7.53
CA ARG A 90 -5.45 19.13 -7.84
C ARG A 90 -6.47 19.59 -6.82
N LEU A 91 -7.43 18.75 -6.43
CA LEU A 91 -8.42 19.09 -5.39
C LEU A 91 -7.77 19.40 -4.04
N GLU A 92 -6.68 18.71 -3.71
CA GLU A 92 -5.89 19.02 -2.50
C GLU A 92 -5.16 20.37 -2.64
N GLN A 93 -4.52 20.65 -3.79
CA GLN A 93 -3.84 21.93 -4.06
C GLN A 93 -4.80 23.12 -4.04
N GLU A 94 -6.03 22.94 -4.50
CA GLU A 94 -7.10 23.92 -4.45
C GLU A 94 -7.72 24.08 -3.02
N GLY A 95 -7.24 23.30 -2.04
CA GLY A 95 -7.73 23.32 -0.66
C GLY A 95 -9.10 22.70 -0.47
N LYS A 96 -9.64 22.01 -1.49
CA LYS A 96 -10.93 21.31 -1.41
C LYS A 96 -10.82 19.97 -0.72
N LEU A 97 -9.82 19.16 -1.09
CA LEU A 97 -9.59 17.83 -0.49
C LEU A 97 -8.69 17.95 0.73
N ARG A 98 -9.20 17.56 1.89
CA ARG A 98 -8.49 17.66 3.16
C ARG A 98 -7.58 16.50 3.45
N ALA A 99 -7.99 15.28 3.10
CA ALA A 99 -7.21 14.08 3.28
C ALA A 99 -7.65 12.97 2.32
N ILE A 100 -6.72 12.09 2.05
CA ILE A 100 -6.95 10.82 1.38
C ILE A 100 -6.67 9.71 2.38
N ILE A 101 -7.64 8.82 2.58
CA ILE A 101 -7.48 7.63 3.42
C ILE A 101 -7.43 6.43 2.49
N THR A 102 -6.40 5.61 2.58
CA THR A 102 -6.23 4.47 1.69
C THR A 102 -5.85 3.19 2.42
N ARG A 103 -6.36 2.07 1.92
CA ARG A 103 -5.90 0.73 2.27
C ARG A 103 -4.84 0.21 1.30
N GLY A 104 -4.60 0.92 0.20
CA GLY A 104 -3.58 0.57 -0.79
C GLY A 104 -2.16 0.74 -0.25
N ILE A 105 -1.30 -0.23 -0.53
CA ILE A 105 0.10 -0.27 -0.07
C ILE A 105 1.10 0.31 -1.08
N PHE A 106 0.67 0.57 -2.32
CA PHE A 106 1.56 0.99 -3.43
C PHE A 106 1.91 2.48 -3.45
N GLY A 107 1.42 3.26 -2.48
CA GLY A 107 1.71 4.68 -2.37
C GLY A 107 1.24 5.52 -3.56
N LEU A 108 0.26 5.05 -4.35
CA LEU A 108 -0.16 5.66 -5.61
C LEU A 108 -0.59 7.13 -5.45
N ALA A 109 -1.38 7.44 -4.43
CA ALA A 109 -1.82 8.81 -4.17
C ALA A 109 -0.63 9.75 -3.88
N LYS A 110 0.34 9.33 -3.04
CA LYS A 110 1.57 10.10 -2.79
C LYS A 110 2.42 10.26 -4.04
N ARG A 111 2.59 9.19 -4.81
CA ARG A 111 3.34 9.20 -6.08
C ARG A 111 2.64 10.05 -7.15
N GLY A 112 1.31 10.16 -7.10
CA GLY A 112 0.48 11.06 -7.91
C GLY A 112 0.44 12.50 -7.43
N GLY A 113 1.26 12.89 -6.42
CA GLY A 113 1.42 14.28 -5.98
C GLY A 113 0.55 14.70 -4.80
N CYS A 114 -0.27 13.80 -4.23
CA CYS A 114 -1.04 14.08 -3.02
C CYS A 114 -0.13 14.10 -1.78
N ARG A 115 -0.35 15.06 -0.88
CA ARG A 115 0.47 15.28 0.32
C ARG A 115 -0.14 14.67 1.57
N ASN A 116 -1.43 14.91 1.79
CA ASN A 116 -2.14 14.47 2.98
C ASN A 116 -2.79 13.10 2.78
N VAL A 117 -1.98 12.05 2.85
CA VAL A 117 -2.38 10.67 2.58
C VAL A 117 -2.13 9.80 3.80
N ILE A 118 -3.21 9.25 4.35
CA ILE A 118 -3.20 8.30 5.47
C ILE A 118 -3.28 6.89 4.91
N SER A 119 -2.15 6.18 4.93
CA SER A 119 -2.05 4.79 4.48
C SER A 119 -2.27 3.85 5.66
N LEU A 120 -3.50 3.34 5.82
CA LEU A 120 -3.89 2.49 6.94
C LEU A 120 -3.08 1.19 7.03
N HIS A 121 -2.75 0.61 5.88
CA HIS A 121 -1.95 -0.62 5.80
C HIS A 121 -0.46 -0.36 5.54
N GLY A 122 0.02 0.88 5.73
CA GLY A 122 1.41 1.22 5.46
C GLY A 122 1.73 1.35 3.97
N THR A 123 3.01 1.24 3.62
CA THR A 123 3.46 1.36 2.22
C THR A 123 4.72 0.55 1.96
N ILE A 124 4.84 0.02 0.73
CA ILE A 124 6.04 -0.70 0.24
C ILE A 124 7.30 0.18 0.17
N TYR A 125 7.16 1.48 0.36
CA TYR A 125 8.25 2.47 0.34
C TYR A 125 8.85 2.75 1.73
N ASP A 126 8.22 2.27 2.82
CA ASP A 126 8.68 2.48 4.19
C ASP A 126 9.24 1.17 4.78
N ASN A 127 10.43 0.76 4.30
CA ASN A 127 11.07 -0.47 4.72
C ASN A 127 12.03 -0.21 5.88
N TYR A 128 12.11 -1.13 6.82
CA TYR A 128 12.94 -0.95 8.02
C TYR A 128 13.47 -2.26 8.60
N CYS A 129 14.60 -2.14 9.28
CA CYS A 129 15.18 -3.24 10.04
C CYS A 129 14.31 -3.56 11.26
N THR A 130 13.99 -4.83 11.47
CA THR A 130 13.17 -5.30 12.61
C THR A 130 13.83 -5.10 13.97
N HIS A 131 15.17 -4.94 14.02
CA HIS A 131 15.93 -4.82 15.26
C HIS A 131 16.36 -3.38 15.56
N CYS A 132 17.04 -2.71 14.64
CA CYS A 132 17.58 -1.37 14.89
C CYS A 132 16.80 -0.21 14.29
N GLY A 133 15.71 -0.49 13.56
CA GLY A 133 14.85 0.52 12.94
C GLY A 133 15.45 1.23 11.73
N GLU A 134 16.67 0.87 11.27
CA GLU A 134 17.30 1.47 10.10
C GLU A 134 16.40 1.39 8.88
N LYS A 135 16.29 2.50 8.15
CA LYS A 135 15.40 2.62 6.98
C LYS A 135 16.10 2.19 5.70
N TYR A 136 15.34 1.55 4.81
CA TYR A 136 15.82 1.03 3.54
C TYR A 136 14.89 1.43 2.39
N SER A 137 15.49 1.71 1.23
CA SER A 137 14.74 2.05 0.03
C SER A 137 14.04 0.83 -0.56
N ILE A 138 13.05 1.07 -1.42
CA ILE A 138 12.41 0.01 -2.20
C ILE A 138 13.41 -0.70 -3.13
N ASP A 139 14.40 0.03 -3.65
CA ASP A 139 15.44 -0.54 -4.50
C ASP A 139 16.31 -1.55 -3.75
N TYR A 140 16.56 -1.30 -2.46
CA TYR A 140 17.23 -2.28 -1.59
C TYR A 140 16.42 -3.56 -1.46
N MET A 141 15.10 -3.45 -1.32
CA MET A 141 14.20 -4.60 -1.23
C MET A 141 14.11 -5.39 -2.54
N MET A 142 14.23 -4.71 -3.68
CA MET A 142 14.17 -5.35 -5.01
C MET A 142 15.48 -6.02 -5.40
N LYS A 143 16.62 -5.48 -4.99
CA LYS A 143 17.96 -5.94 -5.37
C LYS A 143 18.60 -6.74 -4.24
N GLY A 144 19.51 -7.62 -4.60
CA GLY A 144 20.40 -8.31 -3.66
C GLY A 144 19.95 -9.71 -3.24
N ASN A 145 20.28 -10.08 -2.02
CA ASN A 145 20.08 -11.42 -1.48
C ASN A 145 18.59 -11.82 -1.45
N PRO A 146 18.29 -13.11 -1.52
CA PRO A 146 16.92 -13.62 -1.41
C PRO A 146 16.15 -13.08 -0.19
N ILE A 147 16.87 -12.88 0.93
CA ILE A 147 16.35 -12.24 2.14
C ILE A 147 17.14 -10.95 2.37
N PRO A 148 16.49 -9.77 2.46
CA PRO A 148 17.18 -8.52 2.74
C PRO A 148 17.57 -8.45 4.22
N PHE A 149 18.86 -8.29 4.50
CA PHE A 149 19.42 -8.16 5.85
C PHE A 149 19.92 -6.73 6.09
N CYS A 150 19.75 -6.26 7.30
CA CYS A 150 20.25 -4.96 7.72
C CYS A 150 21.79 -4.89 7.66
N GLU A 151 22.33 -3.91 6.98
CA GLU A 151 23.78 -3.69 6.85
C GLU A 151 24.45 -3.29 8.18
N LYS A 152 23.67 -2.75 9.14
CA LYS A 152 24.17 -2.35 10.46
C LYS A 152 24.20 -3.48 11.49
N CYS A 153 23.16 -4.33 11.53
CA CYS A 153 23.01 -5.30 12.61
C CYS A 153 22.69 -6.73 12.16
N GLY A 154 22.57 -6.98 10.85
CA GLY A 154 22.34 -8.32 10.31
C GLY A 154 20.91 -8.85 10.47
N ALA A 155 19.98 -8.12 11.10
CA ALA A 155 18.59 -8.55 11.23
C ALA A 155 17.82 -8.38 9.90
N ILE A 156 16.68 -9.05 9.76
CA ILE A 156 15.85 -8.95 8.54
C ILE A 156 15.30 -7.54 8.39
N VAL A 157 15.37 -7.01 7.16
CA VAL A 157 14.66 -5.78 6.77
C VAL A 157 13.29 -6.19 6.26
N ARG A 158 12.23 -5.64 6.87
CA ARG A 158 10.86 -5.91 6.48
C ARG A 158 10.21 -4.73 5.76
N PRO A 159 9.18 -4.98 4.91
CA PRO A 159 8.34 -3.91 4.39
C PRO A 159 7.51 -3.26 5.49
N GLY A 160 7.30 -1.94 5.41
CA GLY A 160 6.48 -1.15 6.34
C GLY A 160 5.00 -1.21 6.01
N ILE A 161 4.50 -2.41 5.81
CA ILE A 161 3.09 -2.72 5.53
C ILE A 161 2.53 -3.63 6.62
N VAL A 162 1.23 -3.57 6.80
CA VAL A 162 0.48 -4.46 7.69
C VAL A 162 0.25 -5.78 6.96
N LEU A 163 0.85 -6.84 7.46
CA LEU A 163 0.73 -8.20 6.92
C LEU A 163 -0.45 -8.95 7.54
N GLY A 164 -0.87 -10.03 6.88
CA GLY A 164 -1.85 -10.95 7.47
C GLY A 164 -1.42 -11.40 8.87
N GLY A 165 -2.36 -11.31 9.83
CA GLY A 165 -2.11 -11.59 11.25
C GLY A 165 -1.59 -10.40 12.07
N GLU A 166 -1.37 -9.24 11.47
CA GLU A 166 -0.98 -8.02 12.19
C GLU A 166 -2.18 -7.06 12.38
N MET A 167 -2.10 -6.24 13.41
CA MET A 167 -3.09 -5.19 13.67
C MET A 167 -2.74 -3.89 12.96
N LEU A 168 -3.78 -3.12 12.64
CA LEU A 168 -3.60 -1.75 12.14
C LEU A 168 -3.00 -0.85 13.24
N ASP A 169 -2.25 0.16 12.81
CA ASP A 169 -1.78 1.22 13.70
C ASP A 169 -2.95 2.11 14.16
N ASN A 170 -3.27 2.03 15.45
CA ASN A 170 -4.36 2.78 16.06
C ASN A 170 -4.19 4.30 15.89
N ASN A 171 -2.97 4.83 15.81
CA ASN A 171 -2.73 6.25 15.58
C ASN A 171 -3.22 6.65 14.20
N LYS A 172 -2.93 5.85 13.17
CA LYS A 172 -3.42 6.10 11.80
C LYS A 172 -4.93 5.99 11.69
N VAL A 173 -5.54 5.03 12.39
CA VAL A 173 -7.01 4.90 12.44
C VAL A 173 -7.63 6.13 13.10
N THR A 174 -7.08 6.57 14.24
CA THR A 174 -7.53 7.76 14.95
C THR A 174 -7.34 9.03 14.10
N GLU A 175 -6.20 9.16 13.42
CA GLU A 175 -5.94 10.26 12.50
C GLU A 175 -6.97 10.30 11.36
N ALA A 176 -7.24 9.15 10.73
CA ALA A 176 -8.26 9.04 9.68
C ALA A 176 -9.66 9.44 10.20
N ALA A 177 -10.03 8.98 11.38
CA ALA A 177 -11.32 9.31 12.00
C ALA A 177 -11.50 10.83 12.21
N ARG A 178 -10.43 11.55 12.60
CA ARG A 178 -10.48 13.02 12.79
C ARG A 178 -10.77 13.80 11.50
N PHE A 179 -10.43 13.25 10.34
CA PHE A 179 -10.75 13.89 9.06
C PHE A 179 -12.17 13.62 8.60
N ILE A 180 -12.78 12.53 9.06
CA ILE A 180 -14.15 12.14 8.70
C ILE A 180 -15.18 12.84 9.61
N SER A 181 -14.80 13.16 10.85
CA SER A 181 -15.64 13.90 11.82
C SER A 181 -15.70 15.37 11.48
#